data_e57564dcc24eaf438238cc3a93886b1a
#
_entry.id   e57564dcc24eaf438238cc3a93886b1a
#
_cell.length_a   1.000
_cell.length_b   1.000
_cell.length_c   1.000
_cell.angle_alpha   90.00
_cell.angle_beta   90.00
_cell.angle_gamma   90.00
#
_symmetry.space_group_name_H-M   'P 1'
#
loop_
_entity.id
_entity.type
_entity.pdbx_description
1 polymer ?
#
loop_
_entity_poly.entity_id
_entity_poly.type
_entity_poly.pdbx_seq_one_letter_code
_entity_poly.pdbx_strand_id
1 'polypeptide(L)'
;PYHVNALTITASDAAGEPLLQRTYYSIGGGFVMEQTNDDTQSPEVRPLDRAVTDRTAPGSTLPHPFGASSELLAACDASGLSIAQLVRENELAMRPEEEVEAYLDLIANTMFDCIDAGLQEQGILPGGLNVLRRAGSLAARLREREACQPRDLHGSMEWAATHADPMRAMDWVNLYALAVNEENAAGHRVVTAPTNGAAGVIPAVLGFLTAYCPESGLPFGRFMPLDQEGHFPFRLAASDTEENAAKRRRAVHGFLLTAAAVGSLIKTNASIAGAEVGCQGEVGSASAMAAAGLAQALGGTPRQVENAAEIAMEHSLGLTCDPVAGLVQIPCIERNAIAASKAINAARMAMWGDGRHTVSLDVVIETMRQTGKDMLSKYKETSEGGLAVNVVEC
;
A
#
# COMPACT_ATOMS: atom_id res chain seq x y z
N PRO A 1 -22.72 -17.48 -13.37
CA PRO A 1 -21.27 -17.30 -13.46
C PRO A 1 -20.60 -17.66 -12.12
N TYR A 2 -19.32 -18.07 -12.18
CA TYR A 2 -18.54 -18.41 -10.99
C TYR A 2 -18.33 -17.20 -10.06
N HIS A 3 -18.14 -16.01 -10.65
CA HIS A 3 -17.99 -14.74 -9.94
C HIS A 3 -18.61 -13.60 -10.75
N VAL A 4 -19.04 -12.53 -10.06
CA VAL A 4 -19.72 -11.39 -10.71
C VAL A 4 -18.78 -10.59 -11.63
N ASN A 5 -17.50 -10.48 -11.26
CA ASN A 5 -16.49 -9.80 -12.07
C ASN A 5 -15.90 -10.78 -13.08
N ALA A 6 -16.55 -10.91 -14.22
CA ALA A 6 -16.20 -11.84 -15.29
C ALA A 6 -15.93 -11.11 -16.61
N LEU A 7 -14.92 -11.59 -17.35
CA LEU A 7 -14.58 -11.14 -18.69
C LEU A 7 -14.43 -12.35 -19.61
N THR A 8 -15.17 -12.38 -20.71
CA THR A 8 -14.98 -13.39 -21.76
C THR A 8 -14.31 -12.75 -22.97
N ILE A 9 -13.22 -13.37 -23.42
CA ILE A 9 -12.46 -12.97 -24.61
C ILE A 9 -12.69 -14.04 -25.68
N THR A 10 -13.10 -13.62 -26.87
CA THR A 10 -13.30 -14.52 -28.02
C THR A 10 -12.40 -14.04 -29.16
N ALA A 11 -11.58 -14.95 -29.67
CA ALA A 11 -10.86 -14.77 -30.93
C ALA A 11 -11.65 -15.47 -32.04
N SER A 12 -11.92 -14.77 -33.13
CA SER A 12 -12.67 -15.31 -34.27
C SER A 12 -11.83 -15.25 -35.54
N ASP A 13 -12.14 -16.10 -36.49
CA ASP A 13 -11.58 -16.05 -37.85
C ASP A 13 -12.18 -14.89 -38.69
N ALA A 14 -11.75 -14.78 -39.94
CA ALA A 14 -12.23 -13.75 -40.85
C ALA A 14 -13.70 -13.89 -41.26
N ALA A 15 -14.32 -15.07 -41.03
CA ALA A 15 -15.72 -15.34 -41.24
C ALA A 15 -16.59 -15.06 -39.99
N GLY A 16 -15.93 -14.73 -38.85
CA GLY A 16 -16.62 -14.47 -37.58
C GLY A 16 -16.78 -15.71 -36.71
N GLU A 17 -16.28 -16.88 -37.15
CA GLU A 17 -16.41 -18.12 -36.36
C GLU A 17 -15.38 -18.11 -35.20
N PRO A 18 -15.79 -18.48 -33.98
CA PRO A 18 -14.92 -18.45 -32.84
C PRO A 18 -13.82 -19.52 -32.91
N LEU A 19 -12.57 -19.09 -32.91
CA LEU A 19 -11.40 -19.96 -32.85
C LEU A 19 -11.01 -20.32 -31.43
N LEU A 20 -11.20 -19.38 -30.49
CA LEU A 20 -10.89 -19.55 -29.07
C LEU A 20 -11.80 -18.66 -28.24
N GLN A 21 -12.34 -19.21 -27.17
CA GLN A 21 -13.09 -18.45 -26.17
C GLN A 21 -12.58 -18.80 -24.78
N ARG A 22 -12.30 -17.78 -23.97
CA ARG A 22 -11.84 -17.92 -22.58
C ARG A 22 -12.60 -16.98 -21.67
N THR A 23 -13.03 -17.46 -20.53
CA THR A 23 -13.65 -16.64 -19.49
C THR A 23 -12.73 -16.56 -18.28
N TYR A 24 -12.51 -15.33 -17.83
CA TYR A 24 -11.68 -15.01 -16.69
C TYR A 24 -12.54 -14.36 -15.61
N TYR A 25 -12.21 -14.64 -14.35
CA TYR A 25 -12.88 -14.08 -13.19
C TYR A 25 -11.86 -13.38 -12.30
N SER A 26 -12.08 -12.09 -12.03
CA SER A 26 -11.33 -11.37 -11.00
C SER A 26 -12.01 -11.61 -9.65
N ILE A 27 -11.35 -12.35 -8.76
CA ILE A 27 -11.91 -12.72 -7.45
C ILE A 27 -11.42 -11.83 -6.31
N GLY A 28 -10.79 -10.71 -6.64
CA GLY A 28 -10.23 -9.76 -5.69
C GLY A 28 -8.74 -10.02 -5.40
N GLY A 29 -8.08 -9.03 -4.76
CA GLY A 29 -6.67 -9.14 -4.38
C GLY A 29 -5.68 -9.38 -5.53
N GLY A 30 -6.07 -9.09 -6.78
CA GLY A 30 -5.26 -9.36 -7.97
C GLY A 30 -5.30 -10.82 -8.44
N PHE A 31 -6.13 -11.68 -7.83
CA PHE A 31 -6.27 -13.05 -8.27
C PHE A 31 -7.23 -13.17 -9.45
N VAL A 32 -6.80 -13.91 -10.47
CA VAL A 32 -7.58 -14.22 -11.66
C VAL A 32 -7.77 -15.71 -11.77
N MET A 33 -9.03 -16.11 -11.94
CA MET A 33 -9.41 -17.49 -12.25
C MET A 33 -9.73 -17.61 -13.72
N GLU A 34 -9.32 -18.68 -14.36
CA GLU A 34 -9.64 -19.02 -15.74
C GLU A 34 -10.64 -20.15 -15.77
N GLN A 35 -11.71 -20.00 -16.57
CA GLN A 35 -12.63 -21.09 -16.89
C GLN A 35 -12.18 -21.74 -18.18
N THR A 36 -11.86 -23.04 -18.10
CA THR A 36 -11.58 -23.87 -19.28
C THR A 36 -12.83 -24.63 -19.67
N ASN A 37 -13.24 -24.46 -20.91
CA ASN A 37 -14.30 -25.27 -21.51
C ASN A 37 -13.60 -26.43 -22.24
N ASP A 38 -13.45 -27.56 -21.60
CA ASP A 38 -13.16 -28.81 -22.30
C ASP A 38 -14.49 -29.41 -22.74
N ASP A 39 -14.64 -29.80 -24.01
CA ASP A 39 -15.88 -30.26 -24.66
C ASP A 39 -16.51 -31.52 -24.02
N THR A 40 -15.93 -32.05 -22.96
CA THR A 40 -16.36 -33.36 -22.40
C THR A 40 -16.70 -33.34 -20.89
N GLN A 41 -16.54 -32.20 -20.17
CA GLN A 41 -16.84 -32.12 -18.73
C GLN A 41 -17.37 -30.74 -18.34
N SER A 42 -17.98 -30.65 -17.14
CA SER A 42 -18.40 -29.38 -16.55
C SER A 42 -17.25 -28.38 -16.56
N PRO A 43 -17.52 -27.08 -16.83
CA PRO A 43 -16.46 -26.08 -16.91
C PRO A 43 -15.63 -26.07 -15.61
N GLU A 44 -14.35 -26.31 -15.74
CA GLU A 44 -13.41 -26.26 -14.63
C GLU A 44 -12.89 -24.81 -14.46
N VAL A 45 -12.94 -24.29 -13.25
CA VAL A 45 -12.37 -22.97 -12.91
C VAL A 45 -11.10 -23.18 -12.12
N ARG A 46 -9.98 -22.65 -12.64
CA ARG A 46 -8.64 -22.78 -12.03
C ARG A 46 -7.93 -21.43 -11.93
N PRO A 47 -6.98 -21.26 -10.98
CA PRO A 47 -6.16 -20.06 -10.95
C PRO A 47 -5.38 -19.90 -12.27
N LEU A 48 -5.39 -18.67 -12.82
CA LEU A 48 -4.64 -18.34 -14.03
C LEU A 48 -3.12 -18.40 -13.74
N ASP A 49 -2.71 -17.98 -12.56
CA ASP A 49 -1.31 -17.91 -12.14
C ASP A 49 -0.80 -19.25 -11.55
N ARG A 50 -0.70 -20.28 -12.38
CA ARG A 50 0.17 -21.43 -12.04
C ARG A 50 1.66 -21.02 -11.95
N ALA A 51 2.07 -19.99 -12.66
CA ALA A 51 3.46 -19.56 -12.71
C ALA A 51 3.98 -18.91 -11.42
N VAL A 52 3.09 -18.41 -10.53
CA VAL A 52 3.51 -17.85 -9.23
C VAL A 52 3.69 -18.95 -8.18
N THR A 53 2.88 -20.00 -8.21
CA THR A 53 3.03 -21.18 -7.33
C THR A 53 4.13 -22.14 -7.79
N ASP A 54 4.44 -22.18 -9.10
CA ASP A 54 5.50 -23.04 -9.68
C ASP A 54 6.90 -22.36 -9.70
N ARG A 55 7.01 -21.10 -9.31
CA ARG A 55 8.32 -20.41 -9.23
C ARG A 55 9.18 -20.83 -8.05
N THR A 56 8.64 -21.55 -7.08
CA THR A 56 9.44 -22.43 -6.26
C THR A 56 9.75 -23.67 -7.10
N ALA A 57 10.77 -23.56 -7.97
CA ALA A 57 11.29 -24.74 -8.66
C ALA A 57 11.50 -25.86 -7.63
N PRO A 58 11.10 -27.11 -7.92
CA PRO A 58 11.39 -28.23 -7.03
C PRO A 58 12.91 -28.28 -6.78
N GLY A 59 13.34 -27.87 -5.58
CA GLY A 59 14.75 -27.82 -5.20
C GLY A 59 15.33 -26.45 -4.86
N SER A 60 14.65 -25.34 -5.09
CA SER A 60 15.09 -24.02 -4.57
C SER A 60 14.56 -23.85 -3.15
N THR A 61 15.41 -24.14 -2.17
CA THR A 61 15.14 -23.83 -0.77
C THR A 61 15.46 -22.36 -0.54
N LEU A 62 14.45 -21.56 -0.13
CA LEU A 62 14.70 -20.19 0.34
C LEU A 62 15.66 -20.27 1.54
N PRO A 63 16.63 -19.35 1.66
CA PRO A 63 17.53 -19.31 2.83
C PRO A 63 16.77 -19.17 4.15
N HIS A 64 15.69 -18.40 4.15
CA HIS A 64 14.92 -18.05 5.33
C HIS A 64 13.40 -18.19 5.04
N PRO A 65 12.88 -19.44 4.94
CA PRO A 65 11.46 -19.64 4.72
C PRO A 65 10.65 -19.23 5.95
N PHE A 66 9.48 -18.64 5.74
CA PHE A 66 8.51 -18.32 6.80
C PHE A 66 7.09 -18.32 6.26
N GLY A 67 6.15 -18.81 7.05
CA GLY A 67 4.71 -18.81 6.77
C GLY A 67 3.90 -18.10 7.85
N ALA A 68 4.53 -17.75 8.98
CA ALA A 68 3.94 -17.03 10.11
C ALA A 68 4.87 -15.92 10.59
N SER A 69 4.33 -14.91 11.31
CA SER A 69 5.19 -13.85 11.85
C SER A 69 6.11 -14.36 12.95
N SER A 70 5.66 -15.33 13.73
CA SER A 70 6.48 -16.02 14.72
C SER A 70 7.68 -16.73 14.11
N GLU A 71 7.52 -17.35 12.93
CA GLU A 71 8.63 -17.97 12.18
C GLU A 71 9.59 -16.92 11.61
N LEU A 72 9.05 -15.82 11.08
CA LEU A 72 9.84 -14.68 10.61
C LEU A 72 10.71 -14.10 11.72
N LEU A 73 10.14 -13.86 12.91
CA LEU A 73 10.90 -13.38 14.07
C LEU A 73 11.96 -14.38 14.53
N ALA A 74 11.64 -15.68 14.55
CA ALA A 74 12.60 -16.72 14.89
C ALA A 74 13.76 -16.79 13.89
N ALA A 75 13.50 -16.62 12.61
CA ALA A 75 14.52 -16.56 11.57
C ALA A 75 15.42 -15.29 11.73
N CYS A 76 14.84 -14.14 12.08
CA CYS A 76 15.59 -12.93 12.40
C CYS A 76 16.48 -13.14 13.65
N ASP A 77 15.95 -13.73 14.71
CA ASP A 77 16.69 -14.02 15.95
C ASP A 77 17.86 -14.99 15.69
N ALA A 78 17.66 -16.00 14.84
CA ALA A 78 18.68 -17.00 14.51
C ALA A 78 19.79 -16.46 13.59
N SER A 79 19.44 -15.58 12.64
CA SER A 79 20.40 -15.03 11.66
C SER A 79 21.05 -13.71 12.10
N GLY A 80 20.43 -13.00 13.04
CA GLY A 80 20.82 -11.63 13.41
C GLY A 80 20.44 -10.58 12.36
N LEU A 81 19.64 -10.95 11.36
CA LEU A 81 19.18 -10.06 10.28
C LEU A 81 17.92 -9.29 10.67
N SER A 82 17.78 -8.09 10.11
CA SER A 82 16.48 -7.40 10.10
C SER A 82 15.51 -8.09 9.13
N ILE A 83 14.21 -7.81 9.25
CA ILE A 83 13.20 -8.37 8.35
C ILE A 83 13.51 -8.02 6.89
N ALA A 84 13.89 -6.78 6.61
CA ALA A 84 14.26 -6.35 5.26
C ALA A 84 15.46 -7.11 4.69
N GLN A 85 16.50 -7.36 5.49
CA GLN A 85 17.68 -8.13 5.08
C GLN A 85 17.33 -9.58 4.81
N LEU A 86 16.53 -10.19 5.68
CA LEU A 86 16.08 -11.58 5.52
C LEU A 86 15.27 -11.76 4.23
N VAL A 87 14.32 -10.86 3.96
CA VAL A 87 13.54 -10.90 2.72
C VAL A 87 14.44 -10.66 1.51
N ARG A 88 15.41 -9.73 1.61
CA ARG A 88 16.38 -9.50 0.53
C ARG A 88 17.20 -10.75 0.21
N GLU A 89 17.69 -11.49 1.22
CA GLU A 89 18.40 -12.74 0.99
C GLU A 89 17.52 -13.79 0.29
N ASN A 90 16.24 -13.88 0.66
CA ASN A 90 15.28 -14.77 -0.02
C ASN A 90 15.08 -14.34 -1.49
N GLU A 91 14.98 -13.06 -1.78
CA GLU A 91 14.85 -12.55 -3.15
C GLU A 91 16.12 -12.83 -3.99
N LEU A 92 17.31 -12.62 -3.41
CA LEU A 92 18.59 -12.86 -4.06
C LEU A 92 18.86 -14.34 -4.35
N ALA A 93 18.22 -15.25 -3.62
CA ALA A 93 18.27 -16.68 -3.93
C ALA A 93 17.48 -17.06 -5.20
N MET A 94 16.54 -16.18 -5.61
CA MET A 94 15.66 -16.43 -6.77
C MET A 94 16.06 -15.63 -8.01
N ARG A 95 16.71 -14.49 -7.84
CA ARG A 95 17.02 -13.55 -8.95
C ARG A 95 18.27 -12.70 -8.66
N PRO A 96 18.90 -12.14 -9.70
CA PRO A 96 20.07 -11.27 -9.54
C PRO A 96 19.76 -10.01 -8.73
N GLU A 97 20.77 -9.51 -8.01
CA GLU A 97 20.66 -8.28 -7.20
C GLU A 97 20.20 -7.06 -8.02
N GLU A 98 20.73 -6.88 -9.22
CA GLU A 98 20.38 -5.78 -10.12
C GLU A 98 18.89 -5.80 -10.49
N GLU A 99 18.30 -7.00 -10.68
CA GLU A 99 16.88 -7.16 -10.98
C GLU A 99 16.02 -6.79 -9.77
N VAL A 100 16.40 -7.24 -8.57
CA VAL A 100 15.69 -6.92 -7.32
C VAL A 100 15.72 -5.42 -7.05
N GLU A 101 16.89 -4.80 -7.15
CA GLU A 101 17.06 -3.38 -6.90
C GLU A 101 16.33 -2.52 -7.94
N ALA A 102 16.45 -2.86 -9.22
CA ALA A 102 15.73 -2.15 -10.30
C ALA A 102 14.21 -2.25 -10.13
N TYR A 103 13.70 -3.38 -9.66
CA TYR A 103 12.28 -3.56 -9.41
C TYR A 103 11.80 -2.71 -8.22
N LEU A 104 12.56 -2.67 -7.12
CA LEU A 104 12.23 -1.82 -5.97
C LEU A 104 12.26 -0.34 -6.33
N ASP A 105 13.25 0.09 -7.12
CA ASP A 105 13.32 1.46 -7.66
C ASP A 105 12.10 1.78 -8.55
N LEU A 106 11.71 0.85 -9.42
CA LEU A 106 10.54 1.01 -10.29
C LEU A 106 9.25 1.21 -9.47
N ILE A 107 9.05 0.37 -8.44
CA ILE A 107 7.88 0.47 -7.56
C ILE A 107 7.87 1.81 -6.83
N ALA A 108 8.98 2.20 -6.20
CA ALA A 108 9.09 3.47 -5.48
C ALA A 108 8.83 4.67 -6.39
N ASN A 109 9.51 4.72 -7.54
CA ASN A 109 9.34 5.82 -8.50
C ASN A 109 7.91 5.90 -9.03
N THR A 110 7.28 4.75 -9.34
CA THR A 110 5.88 4.74 -9.78
C THR A 110 4.94 5.28 -8.70
N MET A 111 5.19 4.99 -7.40
CA MET A 111 4.41 5.54 -6.31
C MET A 111 4.56 7.06 -6.21
N PHE A 112 5.78 7.59 -6.31
CA PHE A 112 6.04 9.03 -6.29
C PHE A 112 5.47 9.74 -7.53
N ASP A 113 5.63 9.17 -8.72
CA ASP A 113 5.05 9.71 -9.94
C ASP A 113 3.52 9.79 -9.87
N CYS A 114 2.88 8.81 -9.23
CA CYS A 114 1.43 8.83 -9.00
C CYS A 114 1.01 9.94 -8.03
N ILE A 115 1.77 10.19 -6.95
CA ILE A 115 1.52 11.33 -6.06
C ILE A 115 1.62 12.64 -6.85
N ASP A 116 2.70 12.82 -7.60
CA ASP A 116 2.94 14.04 -8.40
C ASP A 116 1.80 14.30 -9.39
N ALA A 117 1.37 13.27 -10.12
CA ALA A 117 0.27 13.37 -11.06
C ALA A 117 -1.03 13.80 -10.34
N GLY A 118 -1.39 13.14 -9.25
CA GLY A 118 -2.61 13.45 -8.50
C GLY A 118 -2.62 14.85 -7.87
N LEU A 119 -1.44 15.41 -7.52
CA LEU A 119 -1.31 16.77 -6.99
C LEU A 119 -1.49 17.86 -8.05
N GLN A 120 -1.41 17.53 -9.33
CA GLN A 120 -1.55 18.47 -10.45
C GLN A 120 -2.94 18.41 -11.09
N GLU A 121 -3.65 17.29 -10.94
CA GLU A 121 -4.93 17.06 -11.59
C GLU A 121 -6.11 17.70 -10.84
N GLN A 122 -7.12 18.11 -11.61
CA GLN A 122 -8.36 18.72 -11.13
C GLN A 122 -9.57 18.15 -11.88
N GLY A 123 -10.77 18.50 -11.46
CA GLY A 123 -12.01 18.14 -12.13
C GLY A 123 -12.85 17.16 -11.32
N ILE A 124 -13.71 16.43 -12.00
CA ILE A 124 -14.66 15.47 -11.42
C ILE A 124 -14.19 14.04 -11.74
N LEU A 125 -14.22 13.16 -10.75
CA LEU A 125 -13.91 11.75 -10.93
C LEU A 125 -14.97 11.06 -11.80
N PRO A 126 -14.60 10.09 -12.64
CA PRO A 126 -15.54 9.36 -13.47
C PRO A 126 -16.48 8.46 -12.63
N GLY A 127 -17.60 8.02 -13.22
CA GLY A 127 -18.51 7.06 -12.59
C GLY A 127 -19.85 7.65 -12.11
N GLY A 128 -20.08 8.96 -12.27
CA GLY A 128 -21.39 9.56 -12.04
C GLY A 128 -21.69 10.05 -10.62
N LEU A 129 -20.81 9.81 -9.64
CA LEU A 129 -21.00 10.32 -8.27
C LEU A 129 -20.68 11.81 -8.12
N ASN A 130 -20.20 12.48 -9.17
CA ASN A 130 -19.80 13.88 -9.18
C ASN A 130 -18.77 14.26 -8.10
N VAL A 131 -17.92 13.32 -7.70
CA VAL A 131 -16.87 13.57 -6.70
C VAL A 131 -15.80 14.46 -7.31
N LEU A 132 -15.57 15.61 -6.68
CA LEU A 132 -14.50 16.53 -7.08
C LEU A 132 -13.13 15.99 -6.65
N ARG A 133 -12.15 16.07 -7.55
CA ARG A 133 -10.74 15.89 -7.21
C ARG A 133 -10.31 17.04 -6.28
N ARG A 134 -9.75 16.68 -5.15
CA ARG A 134 -9.40 17.62 -4.07
C ARG A 134 -7.89 17.82 -3.94
N ALA A 135 -7.11 16.84 -4.33
CA ALA A 135 -5.67 16.81 -4.06
C ALA A 135 -4.95 18.04 -4.63
N GLY A 136 -5.16 18.39 -5.89
CA GLY A 136 -4.51 19.54 -6.52
C GLY A 136 -4.86 20.86 -5.84
N SER A 137 -6.15 21.10 -5.53
CA SER A 137 -6.59 22.34 -4.87
C SER A 137 -6.10 22.45 -3.41
N LEU A 138 -6.05 21.32 -2.68
CA LEU A 138 -5.52 21.29 -1.32
C LEU A 138 -4.00 21.51 -1.32
N ALA A 139 -3.27 20.92 -2.28
CA ALA A 139 -1.84 21.14 -2.46
C ALA A 139 -1.52 22.64 -2.66
N ALA A 140 -2.28 23.30 -3.53
CA ALA A 140 -2.11 24.74 -3.75
C ALA A 140 -2.29 25.56 -2.45
N ARG A 141 -3.33 25.25 -1.66
CA ARG A 141 -3.59 25.93 -0.37
C ARG A 141 -2.48 25.67 0.66
N LEU A 142 -1.99 24.45 0.75
CA LEU A 142 -0.89 24.14 1.68
C LEU A 142 0.39 24.88 1.30
N ARG A 143 0.72 24.95 0.01
CA ARG A 143 1.86 25.72 -0.51
C ARG A 143 1.73 27.23 -0.24
N GLU A 144 0.54 27.81 -0.46
CA GLU A 144 0.28 29.21 -0.14
C GLU A 144 0.47 29.50 1.35
N ARG A 145 -0.05 28.65 2.24
CA ARG A 145 0.16 28.76 3.70
C ARG A 145 1.65 28.71 4.06
N GLU A 146 2.42 27.82 3.42
CA GLU A 146 3.86 27.70 3.64
C GLU A 146 4.63 28.92 3.12
N ALA A 147 4.25 29.46 1.98
CA ALA A 147 4.86 30.67 1.41
C ALA A 147 4.57 31.92 2.24
N CYS A 148 3.42 31.98 2.91
CA CYS A 148 3.01 33.10 3.78
C CYS A 148 3.57 33.01 5.20
N GLN A 149 4.25 31.93 5.59
CA GLN A 149 4.91 31.90 6.91
C GLN A 149 6.04 32.93 6.96
N PRO A 150 6.10 33.76 8.01
CA PRO A 150 7.15 34.75 8.12
C PRO A 150 8.51 34.07 8.05
N ARG A 151 9.30 34.40 7.04
CA ARG A 151 10.72 34.01 7.00
C ARG A 151 11.41 34.86 8.05
N ASP A 152 12.05 34.22 9.02
CA ASP A 152 12.90 34.92 9.95
C ASP A 152 13.94 35.75 9.19
N LEU A 153 14.01 37.04 9.49
CA LEU A 153 14.98 37.98 8.90
C LEU A 153 16.44 37.57 9.21
N HIS A 154 16.64 36.64 10.14
CA HIS A 154 17.95 36.19 10.60
C HIS A 154 18.25 34.72 10.28
N GLY A 155 17.32 34.00 9.63
CA GLY A 155 17.55 32.63 9.17
C GLY A 155 17.76 31.60 10.28
N SER A 156 17.32 31.87 11.52
CA SER A 156 17.52 30.95 12.63
C SER A 156 16.56 29.76 12.53
N MET A 157 17.12 28.54 12.52
CA MET A 157 16.36 27.30 12.52
C MET A 157 15.47 27.12 13.77
N GLU A 158 15.79 27.79 14.86
CA GLU A 158 15.08 27.72 16.13
C GLU A 158 13.68 28.39 16.05
N TRP A 159 13.56 29.51 15.34
CA TRP A 159 12.29 30.21 15.16
C TRP A 159 11.34 29.43 14.23
N ALA A 160 11.87 28.89 13.13
CA ALA A 160 11.08 28.05 12.21
C ALA A 160 10.53 26.80 12.89
N ALA A 161 11.28 26.19 13.80
CA ALA A 161 10.86 25.01 14.56
C ALA A 161 9.76 25.34 15.59
N THR A 162 9.78 26.53 16.19
CA THR A 162 8.81 26.95 17.22
C THR A 162 7.47 27.47 16.64
N HIS A 163 7.45 27.85 15.36
CA HIS A 163 6.25 28.39 14.70
C HIS A 163 5.68 27.47 13.60
N ALA A 164 6.27 26.29 13.38
CA ALA A 164 5.76 25.32 12.44
C ALA A 164 4.41 24.76 12.91
N ASP A 165 3.45 24.67 12.01
CA ASP A 165 2.19 23.97 12.27
C ASP A 165 2.47 22.49 12.61
N PRO A 166 2.15 22.01 13.83
CA PRO A 166 2.44 20.64 14.23
C PRO A 166 1.69 19.59 13.40
N MET A 167 0.60 19.98 12.73
CA MET A 167 -0.19 19.11 11.87
C MET A 167 0.30 19.08 10.41
N ARG A 168 1.28 19.89 10.05
CA ARG A 168 1.77 20.02 8.68
C ARG A 168 2.15 18.68 8.04
N ALA A 169 2.88 17.84 8.75
CA ALA A 169 3.27 16.53 8.23
C ALA A 169 2.03 15.64 7.96
N MET A 170 1.03 15.72 8.84
CA MET A 170 -0.22 14.98 8.71
C MET A 170 -1.04 15.47 7.51
N ASP A 171 -1.11 16.79 7.30
CA ASP A 171 -1.81 17.38 6.15
C ASP A 171 -1.22 16.86 4.84
N TRP A 172 0.12 16.82 4.72
CA TRP A 172 0.77 16.29 3.53
C TRP A 172 0.60 14.78 3.36
N VAL A 173 0.66 13.99 4.43
CA VAL A 173 0.41 12.54 4.37
C VAL A 173 -1.01 12.26 3.87
N ASN A 174 -2.01 12.96 4.42
CA ASN A 174 -3.39 12.85 3.95
C ASN A 174 -3.49 13.21 2.47
N LEU A 175 -2.83 14.30 2.07
CA LEU A 175 -2.84 14.78 0.70
C LEU A 175 -2.21 13.77 -0.29
N TYR A 176 -1.10 13.12 0.08
CA TYR A 176 -0.48 12.08 -0.75
C TYR A 176 -1.41 10.90 -0.97
N ALA A 177 -2.09 10.45 0.11
CA ALA A 177 -3.05 9.36 0.00
C ALA A 177 -4.25 9.73 -0.88
N LEU A 178 -4.78 10.96 -0.74
CA LEU A 178 -5.84 11.49 -1.59
C LEU A 178 -5.42 11.51 -3.05
N ALA A 179 -4.23 12.05 -3.36
CA ALA A 179 -3.69 12.16 -4.71
C ALA A 179 -3.65 10.79 -5.42
N VAL A 180 -3.05 9.77 -4.77
CA VAL A 180 -2.97 8.42 -5.34
C VAL A 180 -4.35 7.79 -5.52
N ASN A 181 -5.27 7.97 -4.56
CA ASN A 181 -6.61 7.37 -4.70
C ASN A 181 -7.46 8.08 -5.75
N GLU A 182 -7.29 9.37 -5.95
CA GLU A 182 -7.95 10.10 -7.05
C GLU A 182 -7.40 9.66 -8.41
N GLU A 183 -6.10 9.37 -8.53
CA GLU A 183 -5.50 8.74 -9.72
C GLU A 183 -6.06 7.34 -9.95
N ASN A 184 -6.16 6.51 -8.90
CA ASN A 184 -6.79 5.20 -9.00
C ASN A 184 -8.24 5.29 -9.47
N ALA A 185 -9.03 6.20 -8.90
CA ALA A 185 -10.44 6.41 -9.26
C ALA A 185 -10.62 6.94 -10.68
N ALA A 186 -9.63 7.66 -11.21
CA ALA A 186 -9.61 8.16 -12.58
C ALA A 186 -9.16 7.09 -13.61
N GLY A 187 -8.75 5.91 -13.16
CA GLY A 187 -8.26 4.83 -14.03
C GLY A 187 -6.81 5.01 -14.49
N HIS A 188 -6.05 5.85 -13.81
CA HIS A 188 -4.64 6.09 -14.10
C HIS A 188 -3.74 5.04 -13.44
N ARG A 189 -2.45 5.09 -13.77
CA ARG A 189 -1.46 4.12 -13.29
C ARG A 189 -1.19 4.29 -11.80
N VAL A 190 -1.38 3.22 -11.04
CA VAL A 190 -1.03 3.12 -9.62
C VAL A 190 -0.21 1.86 -9.36
N VAL A 191 0.47 1.80 -8.22
CA VAL A 191 1.02 0.55 -7.70
C VAL A 191 -0.07 -0.13 -6.86
N THR A 192 -0.41 -1.38 -7.20
CA THR A 192 -1.34 -2.20 -6.42
C THR A 192 -0.66 -2.65 -5.13
N ALA A 193 -0.98 -2.02 -3.98
CA ALA A 193 -0.25 -2.22 -2.73
C ALA A 193 -1.14 -2.14 -1.46
N PRO A 194 -1.69 -3.27 -0.96
CA PRO A 194 -1.74 -4.60 -1.58
C PRO A 194 -2.83 -4.74 -2.64
N THR A 195 -3.81 -3.82 -2.69
CA THR A 195 -4.91 -3.76 -3.66
C THR A 195 -5.01 -2.35 -4.25
N ASN A 196 -5.77 -2.18 -5.34
CA ASN A 196 -6.02 -0.85 -5.91
C ASN A 196 -6.82 0.03 -4.95
N GLY A 197 -7.81 -0.55 -4.24
CA GLY A 197 -8.61 0.20 -3.26
C GLY A 197 -7.81 0.77 -2.09
N ALA A 198 -6.64 0.20 -1.80
CA ALA A 198 -5.74 0.64 -0.72
C ALA A 198 -4.42 1.24 -1.23
N ALA A 199 -4.33 1.57 -2.52
CA ALA A 199 -3.09 1.98 -3.20
C ALA A 199 -2.47 3.27 -2.65
N GLY A 200 -3.24 4.11 -1.94
CA GLY A 200 -2.76 5.39 -1.41
C GLY A 200 -1.97 5.30 -0.10
N VAL A 201 -2.11 4.21 0.66
CA VAL A 201 -1.54 4.13 2.02
C VAL A 201 -0.01 4.07 2.00
N ILE A 202 0.55 3.10 1.28
CA ILE A 202 2.01 2.89 1.22
C ILE A 202 2.74 4.09 0.61
N PRO A 203 2.32 4.65 -0.54
CA PRO A 203 2.95 5.85 -1.10
C PRO A 203 2.92 7.04 -0.16
N ALA A 204 1.82 7.25 0.58
CA ALA A 204 1.70 8.35 1.53
C ALA A 204 2.69 8.22 2.70
N VAL A 205 2.89 7.02 3.22
CA VAL A 205 3.86 6.75 4.30
C VAL A 205 5.30 6.80 3.78
N LEU A 206 5.56 6.36 2.53
CA LEU A 206 6.86 6.57 1.87
C LEU A 206 7.16 8.07 1.68
N GLY A 207 6.16 8.86 1.29
CA GLY A 207 6.26 10.32 1.22
C GLY A 207 6.61 10.93 2.58
N PHE A 208 5.99 10.45 3.67
CA PHE A 208 6.37 10.86 5.02
C PHE A 208 7.82 10.47 5.37
N LEU A 209 8.23 9.24 5.10
CA LEU A 209 9.60 8.78 5.34
C LEU A 209 10.62 9.69 4.63
N THR A 210 10.41 9.94 3.34
CA THR A 210 11.37 10.68 2.52
C THR A 210 11.34 12.19 2.75
N ALA A 211 10.23 12.74 3.27
CA ALA A 211 10.07 14.17 3.51
C ALA A 211 10.43 14.61 4.95
N TYR A 212 10.24 13.73 5.93
CA TYR A 212 10.27 14.12 7.34
C TYR A 212 11.23 13.31 8.21
N CYS A 213 11.74 12.16 7.72
CA CYS A 213 12.58 11.27 8.51
C CYS A 213 14.06 11.41 8.13
N PRO A 214 14.96 11.75 9.08
CA PRO A 214 16.40 11.86 8.82
C PRO A 214 17.04 10.57 8.31
N GLU A 215 16.43 9.44 8.62
CA GLU A 215 16.83 8.09 8.19
C GLU A 215 16.82 7.94 6.67
N SER A 216 16.02 8.76 5.97
CA SER A 216 16.00 8.82 4.51
C SER A 216 17.09 9.67 3.87
N GLY A 217 18.06 10.15 4.64
CA GLY A 217 19.13 11.02 4.12
C GLY A 217 18.74 12.48 3.92
N LEU A 218 17.59 12.93 4.45
CA LEU A 218 17.22 14.33 4.49
C LEU A 218 17.72 15.00 5.77
N PRO A 219 18.15 16.27 5.72
CA PRO A 219 18.39 17.05 6.91
C PRO A 219 17.11 17.17 7.75
N PHE A 220 17.24 17.00 9.06
CA PHE A 220 16.12 17.15 9.99
C PHE A 220 15.41 18.50 9.79
N GLY A 221 14.10 18.47 9.66
CA GLY A 221 13.25 19.66 9.55
C GLY A 221 13.28 20.36 8.19
N ARG A 222 14.01 19.86 7.20
CA ARG A 222 13.91 20.34 5.82
C ARG A 222 12.81 19.61 5.08
N PHE A 223 11.61 20.18 5.08
CA PHE A 223 10.67 19.94 4.01
C PHE A 223 11.24 20.58 2.74
N MET A 224 11.57 19.75 1.75
CA MET A 224 11.97 20.26 0.46
C MET A 224 10.68 20.65 -0.28
N PRO A 225 10.46 21.95 -0.56
CA PRO A 225 9.43 22.33 -1.51
C PRO A 225 9.67 21.63 -2.84
N LEU A 226 8.67 21.57 -3.70
CA LEU A 226 8.83 21.09 -5.07
C LEU A 226 10.08 21.71 -5.69
N ASP A 227 10.75 20.96 -6.57
CA ASP A 227 11.84 21.53 -7.36
C ASP A 227 11.36 22.72 -8.21
N GLN A 228 12.28 23.39 -8.89
CA GLN A 228 11.96 24.57 -9.72
C GLN A 228 10.97 24.25 -10.86
N GLU A 229 10.82 22.97 -11.20
CA GLU A 229 9.93 22.45 -12.23
C GLU A 229 8.56 22.02 -11.67
N GLY A 230 8.36 22.10 -10.37
CA GLY A 230 7.10 21.77 -9.69
C GLY A 230 6.95 20.28 -9.38
N HIS A 231 8.01 19.48 -9.52
CA HIS A 231 8.02 18.06 -9.20
C HIS A 231 8.39 17.79 -7.74
N PHE A 232 7.90 16.67 -7.24
CA PHE A 232 8.21 16.22 -5.90
C PHE A 232 9.69 15.82 -5.79
N PRO A 233 10.48 16.41 -4.88
CA PRO A 233 11.93 16.16 -4.81
C PRO A 233 12.29 14.81 -4.18
N PHE A 234 11.33 13.90 -4.02
CA PHE A 234 11.50 12.62 -3.31
C PHE A 234 11.89 11.45 -4.20
N ARG A 235 12.08 11.67 -5.50
CA ARG A 235 12.63 10.66 -6.38
C ARG A 235 13.98 10.19 -5.84
N LEU A 236 14.27 8.91 -5.99
CA LEU A 236 15.52 8.31 -5.51
C LEU A 236 16.77 9.05 -6.02
N ALA A 237 16.66 9.77 -7.14
CA ALA A 237 17.73 10.57 -7.75
C ALA A 237 17.84 12.02 -7.22
N ALA A 238 16.88 12.53 -6.47
CA ALA A 238 16.81 13.95 -6.05
C ALA A 238 17.47 14.19 -4.69
N SER A 239 18.70 13.72 -4.48
CA SER A 239 19.43 13.97 -3.24
C SER A 239 20.61 14.91 -3.48
N ASP A 240 20.92 15.74 -2.46
CA ASP A 240 21.99 16.71 -2.52
C ASP A 240 23.39 16.08 -2.63
N THR A 241 23.54 14.79 -2.25
CA THR A 241 24.81 14.05 -2.26
C THR A 241 24.56 12.58 -2.60
N GLU A 242 25.60 11.90 -3.14
CA GLU A 242 25.55 10.46 -3.40
C GLU A 242 25.29 9.65 -2.10
N GLU A 243 25.82 10.09 -0.97
CA GLU A 243 25.61 9.45 0.34
C GLU A 243 24.14 9.52 0.75
N ASN A 244 23.52 10.69 0.64
CA ASN A 244 22.10 10.88 0.95
C ASN A 244 21.20 10.08 0.00
N ALA A 245 21.55 10.01 -1.30
CA ALA A 245 20.84 9.20 -2.28
C ALA A 245 20.89 7.71 -1.91
N ALA A 246 22.09 7.21 -1.58
CA ALA A 246 22.27 5.83 -1.19
C ALA A 246 21.54 5.52 0.13
N LYS A 247 21.55 6.45 1.10
CA LYS A 247 20.81 6.31 2.36
C LYS A 247 19.28 6.24 2.11
N ARG A 248 18.75 7.13 1.26
CA ARG A 248 17.35 7.15 0.89
C ARG A 248 16.94 5.86 0.19
N ARG A 249 17.71 5.41 -0.79
CA ARG A 249 17.47 4.16 -1.51
C ARG A 249 17.41 2.98 -0.55
N ARG A 250 18.38 2.86 0.37
CA ARG A 250 18.35 1.80 1.40
C ARG A 250 17.12 1.86 2.30
N ALA A 251 16.70 3.04 2.74
CA ALA A 251 15.54 3.22 3.59
C ALA A 251 14.24 2.83 2.85
N VAL A 252 14.09 3.26 1.60
CA VAL A 252 12.93 2.94 0.75
C VAL A 252 12.89 1.45 0.41
N HIS A 253 14.01 0.85 0.02
CA HIS A 253 14.09 -0.59 -0.25
C HIS A 253 13.78 -1.42 0.99
N GLY A 254 14.35 -1.05 2.15
CA GLY A 254 14.06 -1.71 3.43
C GLY A 254 12.58 -1.61 3.81
N PHE A 255 11.98 -0.46 3.59
CA PHE A 255 10.54 -0.26 3.76
C PHE A 255 9.72 -1.21 2.88
N LEU A 256 9.99 -1.24 1.56
CA LEU A 256 9.22 -2.04 0.60
C LEU A 256 9.37 -3.55 0.84
N LEU A 257 10.58 -4.03 1.12
CA LEU A 257 10.83 -5.44 1.43
C LEU A 257 10.08 -5.88 2.70
N THR A 258 10.11 -5.05 3.75
CA THR A 258 9.39 -5.32 4.99
C THR A 258 7.88 -5.29 4.80
N ALA A 259 7.38 -4.30 4.05
CA ALA A 259 5.96 -4.23 3.69
C ALA A 259 5.52 -5.47 2.91
N ALA A 260 6.34 -5.96 1.97
CA ALA A 260 6.08 -7.18 1.23
C ALA A 260 6.00 -8.42 2.13
N ALA A 261 6.90 -8.55 3.13
CA ALA A 261 6.83 -9.64 4.11
C ALA A 261 5.50 -9.65 4.86
N VAL A 262 5.09 -8.51 5.42
CA VAL A 262 3.81 -8.40 6.14
C VAL A 262 2.62 -8.67 5.21
N GLY A 263 2.63 -8.10 4.01
CA GLY A 263 1.57 -8.35 3.02
C GLY A 263 1.46 -9.82 2.62
N SER A 264 2.59 -10.53 2.48
CA SER A 264 2.61 -11.97 2.18
C SER A 264 2.03 -12.81 3.31
N LEU A 265 2.34 -12.50 4.57
CA LEU A 265 1.76 -13.18 5.75
C LEU A 265 0.24 -13.01 5.80
N ILE A 266 -0.25 -11.79 5.60
CA ILE A 266 -1.69 -11.51 5.61
C ILE A 266 -2.38 -12.21 4.44
N LYS A 267 -1.81 -12.14 3.23
CA LYS A 267 -2.35 -12.80 2.04
C LYS A 267 -2.43 -14.32 2.20
N THR A 268 -1.40 -14.93 2.78
CA THR A 268 -1.30 -16.38 2.92
C THR A 268 -2.23 -16.92 4.03
N ASN A 269 -2.30 -16.24 5.17
CA ASN A 269 -2.99 -16.73 6.36
C ASN A 269 -4.43 -16.19 6.52
N ALA A 270 -4.79 -15.15 5.75
CA ALA A 270 -6.14 -14.60 5.75
C ALA A 270 -6.57 -14.22 4.31
N SER A 271 -6.76 -12.94 4.03
CA SER A 271 -7.00 -12.40 2.71
C SER A 271 -6.69 -10.91 2.65
N ILE A 272 -6.29 -10.43 1.47
CA ILE A 272 -6.16 -8.99 1.19
C ILE A 272 -7.33 -8.45 0.35
N ALA A 273 -8.35 -9.26 0.07
CA ALA A 273 -9.47 -8.90 -0.80
C ALA A 273 -10.66 -8.36 -0.01
N GLY A 274 -11.15 -7.17 -0.37
CA GLY A 274 -12.32 -6.56 0.22
C GLY A 274 -13.59 -7.40 0.05
N ALA A 275 -13.70 -8.11 -1.08
CA ALA A 275 -14.78 -9.03 -1.37
C ALA A 275 -14.84 -10.26 -0.44
N GLU A 276 -13.71 -10.65 0.16
CA GLU A 276 -13.63 -11.79 1.06
C GLU A 276 -13.77 -11.38 2.52
N VAL A 277 -13.06 -10.34 2.93
CA VAL A 277 -12.91 -9.97 4.34
C VAL A 277 -13.23 -8.51 4.65
N GLY A 278 -13.75 -7.73 3.70
CA GLY A 278 -13.99 -6.31 3.88
C GLY A 278 -12.71 -5.45 3.78
N CYS A 279 -12.83 -4.14 4.02
CA CYS A 279 -11.69 -3.22 3.96
C CYS A 279 -10.62 -3.46 5.04
N GLN A 280 -10.89 -4.25 6.08
CA GLN A 280 -9.83 -4.71 6.99
C GLN A 280 -8.73 -5.46 6.23
N GLY A 281 -9.08 -6.24 5.19
CA GLY A 281 -8.14 -6.95 4.33
C GLY A 281 -7.40 -6.06 3.35
N GLU A 282 -7.98 -4.96 2.89
CA GLU A 282 -7.35 -4.03 1.95
C GLU A 282 -6.59 -2.92 2.68
N VAL A 283 -7.34 -1.98 3.21
CA VAL A 283 -6.82 -0.77 3.88
C VAL A 283 -6.10 -1.13 5.18
N GLY A 284 -6.63 -2.15 5.93
CA GLY A 284 -5.98 -2.65 7.13
C GLY A 284 -4.64 -3.29 6.83
N SER A 285 -4.56 -4.14 5.80
CA SER A 285 -3.30 -4.75 5.35
C SER A 285 -2.30 -3.69 4.89
N ALA A 286 -2.74 -2.73 4.06
CA ALA A 286 -1.88 -1.63 3.62
C ALA A 286 -1.33 -0.82 4.80
N SER A 287 -2.15 -0.55 5.82
CA SER A 287 -1.74 0.15 7.03
C SER A 287 -0.69 -0.65 7.83
N ALA A 288 -0.89 -1.96 8.00
CA ALA A 288 0.07 -2.85 8.66
C ALA A 288 1.39 -2.94 7.90
N MET A 289 1.35 -3.11 6.57
CA MET A 289 2.50 -3.12 5.67
C MET A 289 3.30 -1.82 5.78
N ALA A 290 2.61 -0.67 5.74
CA ALA A 290 3.23 0.64 5.82
C ALA A 290 3.81 0.94 7.19
N ALA A 291 3.14 0.53 8.28
CA ALA A 291 3.63 0.68 9.66
C ALA A 291 4.91 -0.12 9.88
N ALA A 292 4.94 -1.38 9.46
CA ALA A 292 6.13 -2.23 9.53
C ALA A 292 7.29 -1.66 8.68
N GLY A 293 6.99 -1.27 7.43
CA GLY A 293 7.98 -0.66 6.55
C GLY A 293 8.60 0.60 7.14
N LEU A 294 7.78 1.48 7.73
CA LEU A 294 8.26 2.69 8.38
C LEU A 294 9.10 2.37 9.63
N ALA A 295 8.63 1.47 10.51
CA ALA A 295 9.38 1.06 11.69
C ALA A 295 10.76 0.47 11.32
N GLN A 296 10.82 -0.36 10.27
CA GLN A 296 12.07 -0.88 9.72
C GLN A 296 13.00 0.23 9.24
N ALA A 297 12.48 1.20 8.47
CA ALA A 297 13.26 2.32 7.94
C ALA A 297 13.77 3.25 9.05
N LEU A 298 13.05 3.36 10.16
CA LEU A 298 13.45 4.10 11.36
C LEU A 298 14.45 3.34 12.25
N GLY A 299 14.88 2.14 11.85
CA GLY A 299 15.86 1.35 12.60
C GLY A 299 15.27 0.47 13.70
N GLY A 300 13.98 0.16 13.64
CA GLY A 300 13.31 -0.72 14.59
C GLY A 300 13.86 -2.14 14.58
N THR A 301 13.88 -2.78 15.74
CA THR A 301 14.17 -4.20 15.87
C THR A 301 13.06 -5.04 15.18
N PRO A 302 13.32 -6.29 14.75
CA PRO A 302 12.29 -7.14 14.16
C PRO A 302 11.01 -7.22 14.98
N ARG A 303 11.11 -7.24 16.32
CA ARG A 303 9.95 -7.27 17.23
C ARG A 303 9.18 -5.95 17.24
N GLN A 304 9.88 -4.80 17.19
CA GLN A 304 9.20 -3.50 17.06
C GLN A 304 8.53 -3.34 15.69
N VAL A 305 9.14 -3.88 14.64
CA VAL A 305 8.57 -3.87 13.28
C VAL A 305 7.29 -4.72 13.21
N GLU A 306 7.32 -5.92 13.78
CA GLU A 306 6.14 -6.78 13.87
C GLU A 306 5.04 -6.15 14.74
N ASN A 307 5.39 -5.56 15.88
CA ASN A 307 4.43 -4.86 16.73
C ASN A 307 3.80 -3.64 16.02
N ALA A 308 4.56 -2.93 15.18
CA ALA A 308 3.98 -1.84 14.37
C ALA A 308 2.91 -2.34 13.40
N ALA A 309 3.17 -3.49 12.73
CA ALA A 309 2.20 -4.13 11.86
C ALA A 309 0.96 -4.59 12.63
N GLU A 310 1.16 -5.21 13.78
CA GLU A 310 0.12 -5.69 14.68
C GLU A 310 -0.80 -4.54 15.10
N ILE A 311 -0.26 -3.45 15.67
CA ILE A 311 -1.04 -2.27 16.10
C ILE A 311 -1.88 -1.71 14.95
N ALA A 312 -1.28 -1.55 13.78
CA ALA A 312 -1.99 -1.00 12.62
C ALA A 312 -3.11 -1.91 12.12
N MET A 313 -2.90 -3.24 12.17
CA MET A 313 -3.88 -4.22 11.71
C MET A 313 -5.02 -4.38 12.71
N GLU A 314 -4.73 -4.52 14.01
CA GLU A 314 -5.74 -4.70 15.04
C GLU A 314 -6.76 -3.55 15.04
N HIS A 315 -6.30 -2.31 14.83
CA HIS A 315 -7.15 -1.11 14.73
C HIS A 315 -7.86 -0.96 13.38
N SER A 316 -7.80 -1.97 12.53
CA SER A 316 -8.56 -2.08 11.28
C SER A 316 -9.59 -3.20 11.30
N LEU A 317 -9.59 -4.05 12.36
CA LEU A 317 -10.51 -5.18 12.47
C LEU A 317 -11.97 -4.72 12.40
N GLY A 318 -12.79 -5.46 11.67
CA GLY A 318 -14.20 -5.17 11.48
C GLY A 318 -14.53 -4.09 10.44
N LEU A 319 -13.53 -3.50 9.76
CA LEU A 319 -13.77 -2.48 8.76
C LEU A 319 -14.45 -3.09 7.52
N THR A 320 -15.67 -2.61 7.25
CA THR A 320 -16.50 -3.07 6.12
C THR A 320 -16.00 -2.52 4.78
N CYS A 321 -16.33 -3.19 3.69
CA CYS A 321 -16.13 -2.69 2.32
C CYS A 321 -17.48 -2.37 1.71
N ASP A 322 -17.86 -1.09 1.75
CA ASP A 322 -19.18 -0.58 1.40
C ASP A 322 -19.09 0.68 0.49
N PRO A 323 -18.39 0.58 -0.67
CA PRO A 323 -18.21 1.71 -1.57
C PRO A 323 -19.53 2.14 -2.19
N VAL A 324 -19.79 3.46 -2.20
CA VAL A 324 -20.98 4.05 -2.80
C VAL A 324 -20.99 3.76 -4.32
N ALA A 325 -22.08 3.24 -4.83
CA ALA A 325 -22.27 2.81 -6.22
C ALA A 325 -21.18 1.81 -6.71
N GLY A 326 -20.51 1.10 -5.82
CA GLY A 326 -19.42 0.17 -6.16
C GLY A 326 -18.12 0.86 -6.61
N LEU A 327 -18.03 2.18 -6.50
CA LEU A 327 -16.87 2.94 -6.95
C LEU A 327 -15.86 3.17 -5.83
N VAL A 328 -14.58 2.96 -6.13
CA VAL A 328 -13.47 3.16 -5.19
C VAL A 328 -13.19 4.66 -5.00
N GLN A 329 -14.21 5.40 -4.54
CA GLN A 329 -14.21 6.84 -4.30
C GLN A 329 -14.67 7.16 -2.89
N ILE A 330 -15.93 6.89 -2.55
CA ILE A 330 -16.52 7.13 -1.24
C ILE A 330 -16.82 5.78 -0.57
N PRO A 331 -16.28 5.52 0.61
CA PRO A 331 -15.37 6.31 1.45
C PRO A 331 -13.87 6.01 1.22
N CYS A 332 -13.52 5.29 0.16
CA CYS A 332 -12.19 4.69 -0.04
C CYS A 332 -11.05 5.72 -0.01
N ILE A 333 -11.26 6.90 -0.63
CA ILE A 333 -10.25 7.94 -0.71
C ILE A 333 -9.85 8.43 0.69
N GLU A 334 -10.82 8.74 1.57
CA GLU A 334 -10.54 9.16 2.95
C GLU A 334 -10.01 8.01 3.82
N ARG A 335 -10.50 6.79 3.62
CA ARG A 335 -10.01 5.61 4.37
C ARG A 335 -8.51 5.40 4.19
N ASN A 336 -7.98 5.64 2.99
CA ASN A 336 -6.54 5.55 2.74
C ASN A 336 -5.76 6.63 3.50
N ALA A 337 -6.23 7.87 3.52
CA ALA A 337 -5.61 8.97 4.26
C ALA A 337 -5.54 8.67 5.77
N ILE A 338 -6.66 8.25 6.35
CA ILE A 338 -6.70 7.85 7.76
C ILE A 338 -5.81 6.64 8.05
N ALA A 339 -5.77 5.67 7.16
CA ALA A 339 -4.93 4.49 7.32
C ALA A 339 -3.43 4.79 7.23
N ALA A 340 -3.02 5.73 6.37
CA ALA A 340 -1.64 6.19 6.29
C ALA A 340 -1.21 6.90 7.59
N SER A 341 -2.06 7.78 8.10
CA SER A 341 -1.84 8.46 9.39
C SER A 341 -1.78 7.47 10.55
N LYS A 342 -2.66 6.48 10.57
CA LYS A 342 -2.65 5.39 11.54
C LYS A 342 -1.36 4.57 11.46
N ALA A 343 -0.87 4.24 10.26
CA ALA A 343 0.37 3.50 10.07
C ALA A 343 1.57 4.23 10.67
N ILE A 344 1.67 5.55 10.47
CA ILE A 344 2.74 6.37 11.06
C ILE A 344 2.64 6.36 12.59
N ASN A 345 1.44 6.51 13.14
CA ASN A 345 1.23 6.48 14.58
C ASN A 345 1.58 5.11 15.17
N ALA A 346 1.18 4.00 14.53
CA ALA A 346 1.49 2.65 14.95
C ALA A 346 3.00 2.38 14.95
N ALA A 347 3.70 2.76 13.89
CA ALA A 347 5.17 2.67 13.83
C ALA A 347 5.83 3.43 14.99
N ARG A 348 5.39 4.68 15.25
CA ARG A 348 5.94 5.47 16.35
C ARG A 348 5.67 4.86 17.73
N MET A 349 4.45 4.34 17.96
CA MET A 349 4.10 3.66 19.23
C MET A 349 4.98 2.42 19.45
N ALA A 350 5.15 1.58 18.43
CA ALA A 350 6.01 0.40 18.52
C ALA A 350 7.48 0.76 18.80
N MET A 351 7.96 1.84 18.22
CA MET A 351 9.34 2.33 18.43
C MET A 351 9.60 2.87 19.84
N TRP A 352 8.56 3.24 20.62
CA TRP A 352 8.73 3.65 22.02
C TRP A 352 8.94 2.48 22.98
N GLY A 353 8.47 1.28 22.59
CA GLY A 353 8.59 0.05 23.37
C GLY A 353 9.86 -0.73 23.02
N ASP A 354 10.03 -1.85 23.69
CA ASP A 354 11.09 -2.83 23.43
C ASP A 354 10.66 -3.95 22.48
N GLY A 355 9.48 -3.82 21.85
CA GLY A 355 8.87 -4.82 20.97
C GLY A 355 8.15 -5.95 21.69
N ARG A 356 8.02 -5.91 23.02
CA ARG A 356 7.22 -6.88 23.78
C ARG A 356 5.77 -6.44 23.82
N HIS A 357 4.89 -7.31 23.37
CA HIS A 357 3.44 -7.07 23.36
C HIS A 357 2.67 -8.37 23.54
N THR A 358 1.38 -8.27 23.91
CA THR A 358 0.57 -9.43 24.31
C THR A 358 -0.07 -10.10 23.10
N VAL A 359 -0.51 -9.31 22.11
CA VAL A 359 -1.21 -9.79 20.92
C VAL A 359 -0.22 -9.84 19.79
N SER A 360 0.06 -11.02 19.22
CA SER A 360 0.98 -11.13 18.06
C SER A 360 0.27 -10.81 16.75
N LEU A 361 1.05 -10.45 15.73
CA LEU A 361 0.54 -10.23 14.38
C LEU A 361 -0.18 -11.49 13.84
N ASP A 362 0.30 -12.70 14.15
CA ASP A 362 -0.35 -13.94 13.74
C ASP A 362 -1.78 -14.04 14.33
N VAL A 363 -1.97 -13.66 15.59
CA VAL A 363 -3.29 -13.65 16.25
C VAL A 363 -4.22 -12.63 15.59
N VAL A 364 -3.70 -11.44 15.26
CA VAL A 364 -4.52 -10.41 14.60
C VAL A 364 -4.90 -10.83 13.18
N ILE A 365 -3.99 -11.45 12.41
CA ILE A 365 -4.28 -11.99 11.08
C ILE A 365 -5.39 -13.06 11.15
N GLU A 366 -5.29 -13.98 12.11
CA GLU A 366 -6.33 -15.01 12.30
C GLU A 366 -7.66 -14.39 12.74
N THR A 367 -7.63 -13.38 13.62
CA THR A 367 -8.82 -12.64 14.03
C THR A 367 -9.48 -11.94 12.84
N MET A 368 -8.68 -11.32 11.97
CA MET A 368 -9.18 -10.71 10.73
C MET A 368 -9.85 -11.75 9.83
N ARG A 369 -9.24 -12.93 9.65
CA ARG A 369 -9.79 -14.03 8.86
C ARG A 369 -11.15 -14.48 9.40
N GLN A 370 -11.27 -14.66 10.73
CA GLN A 370 -12.52 -15.05 11.39
C GLN A 370 -13.58 -13.96 11.27
N THR A 371 -13.24 -12.71 11.61
CA THR A 371 -14.14 -11.55 11.47
C THR A 371 -14.63 -11.39 10.05
N GLY A 372 -13.72 -11.56 9.07
CA GLY A 372 -14.08 -11.54 7.66
C GLY A 372 -15.08 -12.64 7.29
N LYS A 373 -14.90 -13.85 7.82
CA LYS A 373 -15.84 -14.97 7.61
C LYS A 373 -17.22 -14.68 8.22
N ASP A 374 -17.27 -14.07 9.39
CA ASP A 374 -18.51 -13.74 10.09
C ASP A 374 -19.21 -12.49 9.53
N MET A 375 -18.49 -11.65 8.79
CA MET A 375 -19.04 -10.46 8.16
C MET A 375 -20.07 -10.84 7.09
N LEU A 376 -21.26 -10.24 7.15
CA LEU A 376 -22.32 -10.46 6.17
C LEU A 376 -21.84 -9.99 4.78
N SER A 377 -22.27 -10.71 3.72
CA SER A 377 -21.89 -10.45 2.32
C SER A 377 -22.15 -9.01 1.90
N LYS A 378 -23.24 -8.40 2.35
CA LYS A 378 -23.60 -7.00 2.04
C LYS A 378 -22.57 -5.96 2.50
N TYR A 379 -21.60 -6.33 3.34
CA TYR A 379 -20.49 -5.50 3.80
C TYR A 379 -19.16 -5.84 3.15
N LYS A 380 -19.18 -6.65 2.09
CA LYS A 380 -18.00 -7.16 1.39
C LYS A 380 -17.98 -6.74 -0.09
N GLU A 381 -17.83 -5.44 -0.33
CA GLU A 381 -17.70 -4.86 -1.68
C GLU A 381 -18.93 -5.06 -2.61
N THR A 382 -20.11 -5.32 -2.04
CA THR A 382 -21.33 -5.54 -2.82
C THR A 382 -22.15 -4.26 -3.05
N SER A 383 -21.86 -3.19 -2.31
CA SER A 383 -22.68 -1.95 -2.27
C SER A 383 -24.15 -2.15 -1.86
N GLU A 384 -24.45 -3.29 -1.21
CA GLU A 384 -25.78 -3.63 -0.73
C GLU A 384 -26.00 -3.29 0.75
N GLY A 385 -25.04 -2.66 1.40
CA GLY A 385 -25.09 -2.32 2.83
C GLY A 385 -24.15 -1.16 3.21
N GLY A 386 -24.17 -0.78 4.49
CA GLY A 386 -23.28 0.25 5.03
C GLY A 386 -23.52 1.62 4.42
N LEU A 387 -22.45 2.35 4.10
CA LEU A 387 -22.53 3.68 3.50
C LEU A 387 -23.18 3.65 2.12
N ALA A 388 -22.97 2.59 1.35
CA ALA A 388 -23.48 2.48 -0.01
C ALA A 388 -25.02 2.65 -0.12
N VAL A 389 -25.77 2.25 0.91
CA VAL A 389 -27.24 2.34 0.93
C VAL A 389 -27.77 3.49 1.78
N ASN A 390 -26.91 4.13 2.56
CA ASN A 390 -27.30 5.23 3.47
C ASN A 390 -26.92 6.62 2.93
N VAL A 391 -26.10 6.70 1.89
CA VAL A 391 -25.83 7.95 1.18
C VAL A 391 -27.02 8.21 0.25
N VAL A 392 -27.81 9.22 0.59
CA VAL A 392 -28.92 9.66 -0.25
C VAL A 392 -28.34 10.47 -1.41
N GLU A 393 -28.55 10.00 -2.65
CA GLU A 393 -28.29 10.82 -3.84
C GLU A 393 -29.26 11.99 -3.83
N CYS A 394 -28.78 13.21 -3.66
CA CYS A 394 -29.53 14.44 -3.79
C CYS A 394 -29.49 14.95 -5.22
#